data_b4cf46042c9f985d7e1f7c5ff9e0e11b
#
_entry.id   b4cf46042c9f985d7e1f7c5ff9e0e11b
#
_cell.length_a   1.000
_cell.length_b   1.000
_cell.length_c   1.000
_cell.angle_alpha   90.00
_cell.angle_beta   90.00
_cell.angle_gamma   90.00
#
_symmetry.space_group_name_H-M   'P 1'
#
loop_
_entity.id
_entity.type
_entity.pdbx_description
1 polymer ?
#
loop_
_entity_poly.entity_id
_entity_poly.type
_entity_poly.pdbx_seq_one_letter_code
_entity_poly.pdbx_strand_id
1 'polypeptide(L)'
;IKNTGHANIDNNAEFYSPSPTSRMISSRINYSNSWFVFELEPYLINHAKMFEKESVSGSLGFNNNHVIKLSNKRNKVGFKQSRIVLHYHGIGIAYGNMSHWWGPGFHSAIALSSNAPSQETFSVGTFRDIKIRKFSFGTKLILMPYKNTFDSQIYFSGLKTNFSYSSSSTIISSGFHRTFLSGNFDDIISSTNLSANWSMIDAASLVFQPLFGQNKKSLDYTILGTPGFNAWDELLSGFININLINQNLDLYVELASDDSRANFTDLRAHWDHTLAFVIGAKKFSKYKRYSLFYGIEYLSTKISNSFNPKFFRGDPNSINYYTRGRYDYFSYEGRRMGAHSGSS
;
A
#
# COMPACT_ATOMS: atom_id res chain seq x y z
N ILE A 1 14.02 -14.60 13.37
CA ILE A 1 14.14 -13.25 13.95
C ILE A 1 13.82 -13.33 15.43
N LYS A 2 14.63 -12.71 16.25
CA LYS A 2 14.44 -12.60 17.71
C LYS A 2 14.55 -11.13 18.06
N ASN A 3 13.55 -10.59 18.72
CA ASN A 3 13.57 -9.25 19.27
C ASN A 3 13.82 -9.33 20.78
N THR A 4 14.84 -8.64 21.25
CA THR A 4 15.23 -8.58 22.67
C THR A 4 15.26 -7.16 23.23
N GLY A 5 14.83 -6.18 22.44
CA GLY A 5 14.81 -4.77 22.79
C GLY A 5 13.40 -4.17 22.81
N HIS A 6 13.32 -2.87 22.57
CA HIS A 6 12.05 -2.19 22.38
C HIS A 6 11.29 -2.73 21.17
N ALA A 7 9.97 -2.70 21.23
CA ALA A 7 9.14 -3.09 20.10
C ALA A 7 9.45 -2.20 18.89
N ASN A 8 9.94 -2.81 17.83
CA ASN A 8 9.98 -2.18 16.52
C ASN A 8 8.85 -2.76 15.68
N ILE A 9 7.91 -1.92 15.32
CA ILE A 9 6.70 -2.29 14.58
C ILE A 9 6.76 -1.86 13.13
N ASP A 10 7.73 -1.02 12.75
CA ASP A 10 7.81 -0.46 11.42
C ASP A 10 8.30 -1.50 10.42
N ASN A 11 7.60 -1.65 9.31
CA ASN A 11 7.93 -2.53 8.19
C ASN A 11 8.22 -4.01 8.55
N ASN A 12 7.66 -4.49 9.66
CA ASN A 12 7.88 -5.86 10.12
C ASN A 12 6.83 -6.86 9.62
N ALA A 13 5.92 -6.45 8.72
CA ALA A 13 4.90 -7.31 8.14
C ALA A 13 4.20 -8.20 9.20
N GLU A 14 4.31 -9.52 9.10
CA GLU A 14 3.70 -10.47 10.03
C GLU A 14 4.34 -10.47 11.41
N PHE A 15 5.61 -10.06 11.50
CA PHE A 15 6.35 -10.09 12.75
C PHE A 15 6.14 -8.83 13.57
N TYR A 16 5.01 -8.76 14.23
CA TYR A 16 4.77 -7.76 15.24
C TYR A 16 5.21 -8.30 16.63
N SER A 17 6.19 -7.64 17.22
CA SER A 17 6.72 -8.05 18.51
C SER A 17 6.80 -6.90 19.49
N PRO A 18 5.73 -6.65 20.25
CA PRO A 18 5.80 -5.74 21.38
C PRO A 18 6.44 -6.39 22.63
N SER A 19 6.74 -7.69 22.55
CA SER A 19 7.43 -8.43 23.63
C SER A 19 8.91 -8.60 23.29
N PRO A 20 9.83 -8.38 24.26
CA PRO A 20 11.26 -8.52 24.03
C PRO A 20 11.72 -9.95 23.68
N THR A 21 10.84 -10.94 23.80
CA THR A 21 11.19 -12.36 23.62
C THR A 21 10.46 -13.03 22.45
N SER A 22 9.87 -12.26 21.54
CA SER A 22 9.16 -12.85 20.40
C SER A 22 10.10 -13.45 19.39
N ARG A 23 9.71 -14.58 18.79
CA ARG A 23 10.48 -15.32 17.81
C ARG A 23 9.61 -15.64 16.61
N MET A 24 10.20 -15.55 15.42
CA MET A 24 9.59 -15.99 14.17
C MET A 24 10.51 -16.99 13.48
N ILE A 25 9.94 -18.10 13.05
CA ILE A 25 10.58 -19.09 12.19
C ILE A 25 9.75 -19.16 10.91
N SER A 26 10.40 -19.10 9.77
CA SER A 26 9.78 -19.33 8.46
C SER A 26 10.72 -20.13 7.56
N SER A 27 10.15 -20.85 6.60
CA SER A 27 10.86 -21.56 5.57
C SER A 27 10.24 -21.26 4.23
N ARG A 28 11.04 -21.05 3.18
CA ARG A 28 10.54 -20.75 1.83
C ARG A 28 10.88 -21.86 0.86
N ILE A 29 9.89 -22.28 0.09
CA ILE A 29 10.01 -23.18 -1.04
C ILE A 29 9.66 -22.39 -2.29
N ASN A 30 10.53 -22.41 -3.29
CA ASN A 30 10.32 -21.74 -4.56
C ASN A 30 10.50 -22.75 -5.71
N TYR A 31 9.58 -22.68 -6.66
CA TYR A 31 9.68 -23.37 -7.94
C TYR A 31 9.33 -22.41 -9.06
N SER A 32 10.10 -22.38 -10.14
CA SER A 32 9.79 -21.55 -11.30
C SER A 32 10.22 -22.20 -12.60
N ASN A 33 9.40 -22.03 -13.62
CA ASN A 33 9.73 -22.38 -14.99
C ASN A 33 9.30 -21.24 -15.96
N SER A 34 9.22 -21.51 -17.26
CA SER A 34 8.92 -20.51 -18.28
C SER A 34 7.49 -19.91 -18.22
N TRP A 35 6.55 -20.61 -17.57
CA TRP A 35 5.14 -20.22 -17.54
C TRP A 35 4.49 -20.27 -16.15
N PHE A 36 5.19 -20.83 -15.16
CA PHE A 36 4.65 -21.06 -13.82
C PHE A 36 5.67 -20.69 -12.74
N VAL A 37 5.19 -19.99 -11.70
CA VAL A 37 5.96 -19.75 -10.47
C VAL A 37 5.10 -20.17 -9.29
N PHE A 38 5.70 -20.93 -8.38
CA PHE A 38 5.13 -21.31 -7.10
C PHE A 38 6.08 -20.87 -5.98
N GLU A 39 5.55 -20.13 -5.03
CA GLU A 39 6.27 -19.72 -3.83
C GLU A 39 5.40 -20.05 -2.62
N LEU A 40 5.99 -20.67 -1.61
CA LEU A 40 5.32 -21.01 -0.35
C LEU A 40 6.25 -20.69 0.81
N GLU A 41 5.80 -19.83 1.72
CA GLU A 41 6.54 -19.45 2.93
C GLU A 41 5.66 -19.52 4.17
N PRO A 42 5.48 -20.73 4.76
CA PRO A 42 4.84 -20.86 6.07
C PRO A 42 5.70 -20.23 7.16
N TYR A 43 5.05 -19.68 8.18
CA TYR A 43 5.71 -19.14 9.35
C TYR A 43 5.01 -19.53 10.66
N LEU A 44 5.81 -19.54 11.71
CA LEU A 44 5.38 -19.66 13.10
C LEU A 44 5.95 -18.49 13.89
N ILE A 45 5.09 -17.73 14.56
CA ILE A 45 5.49 -16.70 15.53
C ILE A 45 5.13 -17.19 16.93
N ASN A 46 6.11 -17.24 17.80
CA ASN A 46 5.93 -17.51 19.23
C ASN A 46 5.91 -16.19 20.00
N HIS A 47 5.02 -16.05 20.96
CA HIS A 47 4.71 -14.82 21.68
C HIS A 47 4.19 -13.69 20.75
N ALA A 48 3.39 -14.05 19.75
CA ALA A 48 2.67 -13.08 18.95
C ALA A 48 1.67 -12.32 19.83
N LYS A 49 1.67 -11.01 19.70
CA LYS A 49 0.55 -10.18 20.13
C LYS A 49 -0.25 -9.81 18.89
N MET A 50 -1.55 -9.92 18.99
CA MET A 50 -2.48 -9.57 17.92
C MET A 50 -3.39 -8.47 18.39
N PHE A 51 -3.86 -7.66 17.46
CA PHE A 51 -4.92 -6.70 17.78
C PHE A 51 -6.21 -7.45 18.04
N GLU A 52 -6.85 -7.19 19.17
CA GLU A 52 -8.22 -7.63 19.42
C GLU A 52 -9.17 -6.64 18.77
N LYS A 53 -10.25 -7.19 18.19
CA LYS A 53 -11.38 -6.40 17.75
C LYS A 53 -12.05 -5.80 19.00
N GLU A 54 -11.84 -4.54 19.27
CA GLU A 54 -12.71 -3.77 20.15
C GLU A 54 -13.59 -2.87 19.29
N SER A 55 -14.87 -2.82 19.59
CA SER A 55 -15.78 -1.82 19.06
C SER A 55 -15.35 -0.45 19.57
N VAL A 56 -14.50 0.21 18.83
CA VAL A 56 -14.09 1.58 19.15
C VAL A 56 -15.15 2.52 18.60
N SER A 57 -16.05 2.94 19.48
CA SER A 57 -16.89 4.10 19.20
C SER A 57 -16.01 5.35 19.32
N GLY A 58 -15.68 5.95 18.20
CA GLY A 58 -14.97 7.22 18.19
C GLY A 58 -13.81 7.24 17.18
N SER A 59 -13.60 8.39 16.62
CA SER A 59 -12.63 8.74 15.60
C SER A 59 -11.18 8.71 16.09
N LEU A 60 -10.72 7.59 16.61
CA LEU A 60 -9.30 7.41 16.92
C LEU A 60 -8.60 6.90 15.66
N GLY A 61 -7.84 7.78 15.02
CA GLY A 61 -7.00 7.41 13.91
C GLY A 61 -6.08 6.25 14.29
N PHE A 62 -6.10 5.17 13.51
CA PHE A 62 -5.14 4.09 13.64
C PHE A 62 -3.77 4.62 13.27
N ASN A 63 -3.03 4.97 14.27
CA ASN A 63 -1.62 5.27 14.14
C ASN A 63 -0.86 3.98 14.47
N ASN A 64 0.24 3.67 13.80
CA ASN A 64 1.12 2.57 14.19
C ASN A 64 1.52 2.60 15.67
N ASN A 65 1.40 3.76 16.30
CA ASN A 65 1.72 3.99 17.70
C ASN A 65 0.51 3.80 18.66
N HIS A 66 -0.70 3.67 18.15
CA HIS A 66 -1.90 3.51 18.97
C HIS A 66 -2.42 2.08 18.83
N VAL A 67 -1.93 1.24 19.69
CA VAL A 67 -2.43 -0.11 19.84
C VAL A 67 -3.63 -0.06 20.77
N ILE A 68 -4.82 -0.25 20.22
CA ILE A 68 -6.08 -0.11 20.96
C ILE A 68 -6.21 -1.22 22.00
N LYS A 69 -5.85 -2.45 21.65
CA LYS A 69 -5.72 -3.58 22.58
C LYS A 69 -4.94 -4.70 21.93
N LEU A 70 -4.04 -5.31 22.65
CA LEU A 70 -3.28 -6.46 22.20
C LEU A 70 -3.76 -7.72 22.88
N SER A 71 -4.20 -8.68 22.09
CA SER A 71 -4.45 -10.04 22.58
C SER A 71 -3.14 -10.75 22.90
N ASN A 72 -3.09 -11.47 23.99
CA ASN A 72 -1.95 -12.27 24.40
C ASN A 72 -1.96 -13.66 23.73
N LYS A 73 -2.16 -13.73 22.41
CA LYS A 73 -1.97 -15.01 21.72
C LYS A 73 -0.52 -15.42 21.80
N ARG A 74 -0.26 -16.66 22.22
CA ARG A 74 1.11 -17.18 22.38
C ARG A 74 1.75 -17.53 21.04
N ASN A 75 0.98 -18.04 20.12
CA ASN A 75 1.47 -18.50 18.81
C ASN A 75 0.57 -17.99 17.68
N LYS A 76 1.19 -17.58 16.56
CA LYS A 76 0.53 -17.30 15.28
C LYS A 76 1.19 -18.15 14.20
N VAL A 77 0.38 -18.87 13.44
CA VAL A 77 0.82 -19.63 12.26
C VAL A 77 0.15 -19.02 11.03
N GLY A 78 0.85 -18.95 9.92
CA GLY A 78 0.30 -18.43 8.69
C GLY A 78 1.25 -18.61 7.51
N PHE A 79 0.88 -17.99 6.41
CA PHE A 79 1.69 -17.96 5.19
C PHE A 79 2.02 -16.51 4.87
N LYS A 80 3.27 -16.24 4.48
CA LYS A 80 3.68 -14.96 3.92
C LYS A 80 4.39 -15.23 2.59
N GLN A 81 4.37 -14.25 1.67
CA GLN A 81 5.02 -14.36 0.37
C GLN A 81 4.75 -15.71 -0.34
N SER A 82 3.49 -16.17 -0.22
CA SER A 82 3.06 -17.47 -0.74
C SER A 82 2.11 -17.24 -1.91
N ARG A 83 2.52 -17.63 -3.14
CA ARG A 83 1.77 -17.31 -4.34
C ARG A 83 1.94 -18.35 -5.44
N ILE A 84 0.94 -18.37 -6.31
CA ILE A 84 0.97 -19.05 -7.59
C ILE A 84 0.90 -17.98 -8.69
N VAL A 85 1.79 -18.08 -9.69
CA VAL A 85 1.81 -17.20 -10.86
C VAL A 85 1.73 -18.05 -12.11
N LEU A 86 0.79 -17.74 -12.99
CA LEU A 86 0.71 -18.26 -14.34
C LEU A 86 1.05 -17.13 -15.30
N HIS A 87 2.08 -17.29 -16.12
CA HIS A 87 2.51 -16.23 -17.03
C HIS A 87 3.02 -16.77 -18.37
N TYR A 88 2.84 -15.95 -19.40
CA TYR A 88 3.42 -16.16 -20.70
C TYR A 88 4.25 -14.93 -21.09
N HIS A 89 5.52 -15.15 -21.41
CA HIS A 89 6.48 -14.06 -21.67
C HIS A 89 6.52 -12.95 -20.60
N GLY A 90 6.26 -13.31 -19.35
CA GLY A 90 6.29 -12.37 -18.23
C GLY A 90 4.97 -11.62 -17.97
N ILE A 91 3.95 -11.79 -18.80
CA ILE A 91 2.60 -11.27 -18.59
C ILE A 91 1.71 -12.41 -18.08
N GLY A 92 0.90 -12.16 -17.07
CA GLY A 92 0.09 -13.23 -16.49
C GLY A 92 -0.80 -12.78 -15.34
N ILE A 93 -1.21 -13.80 -14.57
CA ILE A 93 -2.05 -13.66 -13.39
C ILE A 93 -1.37 -14.31 -12.19
N ALA A 94 -1.65 -13.82 -11.00
CA ALA A 94 -1.22 -14.48 -9.78
C ALA A 94 -2.27 -14.36 -8.69
N TYR A 95 -2.23 -15.34 -7.78
CA TYR A 95 -3.01 -15.33 -6.55
C TYR A 95 -2.14 -15.85 -5.39
N GLY A 96 -2.32 -15.24 -4.24
CA GLY A 96 -1.64 -15.71 -3.03
C GLY A 96 -1.58 -14.65 -1.95
N ASN A 97 -0.93 -15.00 -0.85
CA ASN A 97 -0.71 -14.11 0.28
C ASN A 97 0.62 -13.38 0.10
N MET A 98 0.57 -12.06 -0.12
CA MET A 98 1.76 -11.28 -0.48
C MET A 98 1.83 -9.95 0.29
N SER A 99 3.05 -9.56 0.61
CA SER A 99 3.39 -8.21 0.99
C SER A 99 3.90 -7.45 -0.24
N HIS A 100 3.51 -6.21 -0.37
CA HIS A 100 3.85 -5.36 -1.49
C HIS A 100 4.77 -4.22 -1.05
N TRP A 101 5.63 -3.78 -1.97
CA TRP A 101 6.43 -2.57 -1.79
C TRP A 101 6.34 -1.74 -3.07
N TRP A 102 5.66 -0.60 -2.98
CA TRP A 102 5.42 0.29 -4.11
C TRP A 102 6.02 1.65 -3.86
N GLY A 103 7.25 1.83 -4.25
CA GLY A 103 8.03 3.04 -4.08
C GLY A 103 9.52 2.73 -4.20
N PRO A 104 10.37 3.75 -4.35
CA PRO A 104 11.82 3.62 -4.48
C PRO A 104 12.53 3.59 -3.12
N GLY A 105 11.85 4.00 -2.06
CA GLY A 105 12.41 4.10 -0.71
C GLY A 105 12.88 2.77 -0.16
N PHE A 106 13.89 2.79 0.72
CA PHE A 106 14.39 1.59 1.37
C PHE A 106 13.75 1.34 2.73
N HIS A 107 13.18 2.37 3.35
CA HIS A 107 12.48 2.28 4.62
C HIS A 107 11.00 2.64 4.53
N SER A 108 10.61 3.49 3.57
CA SER A 108 9.24 3.96 3.40
C SER A 108 8.78 3.86 1.96
N ALA A 109 7.51 3.50 1.78
CA ALA A 109 6.78 3.59 0.52
C ALA A 109 5.36 4.06 0.83
N ILE A 110 4.87 5.07 0.10
CA ILE A 110 3.64 5.76 0.50
C ILE A 110 2.41 4.94 0.12
N ALA A 111 2.38 4.37 -1.09
CA ALA A 111 1.21 3.65 -1.57
C ALA A 111 1.05 2.27 -0.89
N LEU A 112 2.09 1.45 -0.88
CA LEU A 112 2.13 0.14 -0.21
C LEU A 112 3.54 -0.15 0.29
N SER A 113 3.63 -0.62 1.53
CA SER A 113 4.88 -1.05 2.16
C SER A 113 4.71 -2.40 2.85
N SER A 114 5.79 -2.95 3.38
CA SER A 114 5.76 -4.15 4.23
C SER A 114 5.40 -3.83 5.70
N ASN A 115 4.80 -2.71 5.96
CA ASN A 115 4.40 -2.31 7.31
C ASN A 115 3.19 -3.11 7.80
N ALA A 116 2.18 -3.32 6.96
CA ALA A 116 1.10 -4.25 7.23
C ALA A 116 1.50 -5.71 6.91
N PRO A 117 0.85 -6.72 7.53
CA PRO A 117 1.03 -8.11 7.15
C PRO A 117 0.70 -8.38 5.68
N SER A 118 1.20 -9.51 5.16
CA SER A 118 0.83 -9.95 3.82
C SER A 118 -0.66 -10.25 3.72
N GLN A 119 -1.22 -9.98 2.57
CA GLN A 119 -2.65 -10.07 2.30
C GLN A 119 -2.93 -10.96 1.10
N GLU A 120 -4.09 -11.61 1.12
CA GLU A 120 -4.60 -12.28 -0.07
C GLU A 120 -4.68 -11.27 -1.21
N THR A 121 -3.99 -11.59 -2.30
CA THR A 121 -3.88 -10.71 -3.45
C THR A 121 -4.12 -11.48 -4.73
N PHE A 122 -5.09 -11.02 -5.50
CA PHE A 122 -5.19 -11.34 -6.92
C PHE A 122 -4.45 -10.27 -7.71
N SER A 123 -3.66 -10.67 -8.71
CA SER A 123 -2.94 -9.73 -9.56
C SER A 123 -2.92 -10.15 -11.01
N VAL A 124 -2.92 -9.15 -11.90
CA VAL A 124 -2.77 -9.32 -13.35
C VAL A 124 -1.80 -8.28 -13.90
N GLY A 125 -0.94 -8.68 -14.82
CA GLY A 125 0.03 -7.76 -15.44
C GLY A 125 1.38 -8.39 -15.67
N THR A 126 2.43 -7.56 -15.60
CA THR A 126 3.80 -8.02 -15.81
C THR A 126 4.41 -8.58 -14.52
N PHE A 127 4.95 -9.78 -14.59
CA PHE A 127 5.73 -10.44 -13.53
C PHE A 127 7.23 -10.39 -13.84
N ARG A 128 7.57 -10.02 -15.06
CA ARG A 128 8.90 -9.62 -15.52
C ARG A 128 8.74 -8.38 -16.38
N ASP A 129 9.58 -7.39 -16.19
CA ASP A 129 9.55 -6.20 -17.02
C ASP A 129 9.81 -6.53 -18.48
N ILE A 130 9.02 -5.94 -19.36
CA ILE A 130 9.19 -6.06 -20.81
C ILE A 130 10.36 -5.16 -21.20
N LYS A 131 11.42 -5.77 -21.74
CA LYS A 131 12.65 -5.07 -22.13
C LYS A 131 12.69 -4.83 -23.63
N ILE A 132 12.89 -3.58 -24.02
CA ILE A 132 13.07 -3.14 -25.40
C ILE A 132 14.35 -2.30 -25.46
N ARG A 133 15.44 -2.91 -25.95
CA ARG A 133 16.76 -2.27 -25.98
C ARG A 133 17.19 -1.76 -24.58
N LYS A 134 17.33 -0.44 -24.42
CA LYS A 134 17.72 0.22 -23.16
C LYS A 134 16.54 0.54 -22.25
N PHE A 135 15.33 0.25 -22.69
CA PHE A 135 14.11 0.55 -21.95
C PHE A 135 13.52 -0.72 -21.33
N SER A 136 12.92 -0.58 -20.16
CA SER A 136 12.06 -1.62 -19.57
C SER A 136 10.77 -1.00 -19.07
N PHE A 137 9.69 -1.77 -19.17
CA PHE A 137 8.35 -1.37 -18.78
C PHE A 137 7.68 -2.50 -18.01
N GLY A 138 6.98 -2.12 -16.94
CA GLY A 138 6.16 -3.03 -16.16
C GLY A 138 4.84 -2.38 -15.77
N THR A 139 3.78 -3.19 -15.72
CA THR A 139 2.48 -2.77 -15.21
C THR A 139 1.79 -3.92 -14.50
N LYS A 140 1.11 -3.63 -13.41
CA LYS A 140 0.40 -4.63 -12.61
C LYS A 140 -0.83 -4.02 -11.95
N LEU A 141 -1.93 -4.73 -12.07
CA LEU A 141 -3.15 -4.51 -11.29
C LEU A 141 -3.20 -5.50 -10.15
N ILE A 142 -3.67 -5.07 -8.99
CA ILE A 142 -3.91 -5.92 -7.83
C ILE A 142 -5.31 -5.68 -7.26
N LEU A 143 -5.86 -6.72 -6.66
CA LEU A 143 -7.04 -6.67 -5.82
C LEU A 143 -6.75 -7.44 -4.54
N MET A 144 -7.00 -6.80 -3.40
CA MET A 144 -6.87 -7.39 -2.07
C MET A 144 -8.21 -7.25 -1.34
N PRO A 145 -9.03 -8.31 -1.27
CA PRO A 145 -10.21 -8.33 -0.43
C PRO A 145 -9.79 -8.60 1.02
N TYR A 146 -10.31 -7.83 1.97
CA TYR A 146 -10.08 -8.07 3.39
C TYR A 146 -11.23 -7.56 4.24
N LYS A 147 -11.31 -8.02 5.48
CA LYS A 147 -12.26 -7.50 6.44
C LYS A 147 -11.59 -6.46 7.32
N ASN A 148 -12.28 -5.35 7.51
CA ASN A 148 -11.83 -4.30 8.41
C ASN A 148 -12.04 -4.70 9.89
N THR A 149 -11.68 -3.82 10.82
CA THR A 149 -11.87 -4.03 12.27
C THR A 149 -13.33 -4.22 12.67
N PHE A 150 -14.27 -3.73 11.87
CA PHE A 150 -15.72 -3.86 12.10
C PHE A 150 -16.35 -5.08 11.39
N ASP A 151 -15.52 -5.96 10.83
CA ASP A 151 -15.93 -7.14 10.05
C ASP A 151 -16.59 -6.83 8.71
N SER A 152 -16.52 -5.56 8.26
CA SER A 152 -17.04 -5.15 6.97
C SER A 152 -16.07 -5.50 5.85
N GLN A 153 -16.60 -5.88 4.70
CA GLN A 153 -15.79 -6.25 3.53
C GLN A 153 -15.21 -5.00 2.87
N ILE A 154 -13.90 -4.93 2.79
CA ILE A 154 -13.13 -3.91 2.09
C ILE A 154 -12.41 -4.51 0.89
N TYR A 155 -12.28 -3.71 -0.16
CA TYR A 155 -11.54 -4.05 -1.37
C TYR A 155 -10.49 -2.97 -1.63
N PHE A 156 -9.23 -3.37 -1.56
CA PHE A 156 -8.14 -2.54 -2.07
C PHE A 156 -7.87 -2.94 -3.51
N SER A 157 -7.89 -2.00 -4.43
CA SER A 157 -7.45 -2.19 -5.81
C SER A 157 -6.34 -1.21 -6.16
N GLY A 158 -5.36 -1.65 -6.95
CA GLY A 158 -4.22 -0.82 -7.26
C GLY A 158 -3.62 -1.09 -8.62
N LEU A 159 -3.18 -0.02 -9.27
CA LEU A 159 -2.36 -0.04 -10.49
C LEU A 159 -0.95 0.41 -10.12
N LYS A 160 0.03 -0.43 -10.47
CA LYS A 160 1.45 -0.08 -10.47
C LYS A 160 1.96 -0.05 -11.90
N THR A 161 2.64 1.03 -12.29
CA THR A 161 3.41 1.10 -13.52
C THR A 161 4.84 1.48 -13.22
N ASN A 162 5.78 0.95 -13.96
CA ASN A 162 7.18 1.34 -13.89
C ASN A 162 7.79 1.39 -15.29
N PHE A 163 8.68 2.32 -15.45
CA PHE A 163 9.47 2.53 -16.66
C PHE A 163 10.92 2.74 -16.25
N SER A 164 11.87 2.15 -16.98
CA SER A 164 13.28 2.35 -16.70
C SER A 164 14.06 2.51 -17.99
N TYR A 165 15.05 3.39 -17.96
CA TYR A 165 16.08 3.54 -18.99
C TYR A 165 17.43 3.16 -18.41
N SER A 166 18.15 2.29 -19.10
CA SER A 166 19.47 1.79 -18.64
C SER A 166 20.57 2.18 -19.62
N SER A 167 21.60 2.84 -19.12
CA SER A 167 22.87 3.07 -19.82
C SER A 167 24.00 2.33 -19.12
N SER A 168 25.22 2.47 -19.62
CA SER A 168 26.41 1.84 -19.00
C SER A 168 26.75 2.39 -17.62
N SER A 169 26.38 3.63 -17.33
CA SER A 169 26.74 4.30 -16.07
C SER A 169 25.54 4.67 -15.20
N THR A 170 24.32 4.65 -15.75
CA THR A 170 23.16 5.19 -15.07
C THR A 170 21.90 4.40 -15.42
N ILE A 171 21.07 4.11 -14.42
CA ILE A 171 19.70 3.63 -14.59
C ILE A 171 18.77 4.71 -14.05
N ILE A 172 17.83 5.17 -14.89
CA ILE A 172 16.77 6.07 -14.46
C ILE A 172 15.47 5.29 -14.49
N SER A 173 14.81 5.21 -13.34
CA SER A 173 13.51 4.55 -13.21
C SER A 173 12.46 5.54 -12.76
N SER A 174 11.28 5.45 -13.31
CA SER A 174 10.10 6.19 -12.87
C SER A 174 8.92 5.25 -12.74
N GLY A 175 7.99 5.59 -11.91
CA GLY A 175 6.78 4.80 -11.75
C GLY A 175 5.62 5.65 -11.27
N PHE A 176 4.45 5.06 -11.40
CA PHE A 176 3.20 5.64 -11.02
C PHE A 176 2.34 4.57 -10.36
N HIS A 177 1.75 4.92 -9.23
CA HIS A 177 0.87 4.06 -8.47
C HIS A 177 -0.46 4.77 -8.25
N ARG A 178 -1.52 4.05 -8.47
CA ARG A 178 -2.87 4.53 -8.21
C ARG A 178 -3.63 3.46 -7.45
N THR A 179 -4.19 3.80 -6.31
CA THR A 179 -4.87 2.87 -5.43
C THR A 179 -6.24 3.38 -5.05
N PHE A 180 -7.16 2.44 -4.83
CA PHE A 180 -8.52 2.71 -4.39
C PHE A 180 -8.87 1.76 -3.25
N LEU A 181 -9.51 2.32 -2.24
CA LEU A 181 -10.25 1.58 -1.22
C LEU A 181 -11.74 1.73 -1.48
N SER A 182 -12.45 0.63 -1.43
CA SER A 182 -13.91 0.58 -1.59
C SER A 182 -14.48 -0.50 -0.69
N GLY A 183 -15.78 -0.55 -0.52
CA GLY A 183 -16.43 -1.57 0.31
C GLY A 183 -17.28 -0.98 1.42
N ASN A 184 -17.57 -1.81 2.44
CA ASN A 184 -18.53 -1.48 3.51
C ASN A 184 -19.90 -1.06 2.95
N PHE A 185 -20.34 -1.76 1.91
CA PHE A 185 -21.55 -1.40 1.19
C PHE A 185 -22.82 -1.78 1.97
N ASP A 186 -22.76 -2.77 2.84
CA ASP A 186 -23.91 -3.23 3.63
C ASP A 186 -24.45 -2.13 4.55
N ASP A 187 -23.57 -1.37 5.20
CA ASP A 187 -23.96 -0.25 6.04
C ASP A 187 -24.61 0.87 5.22
N ILE A 188 -24.14 1.06 4.00
CA ILE A 188 -24.65 2.08 3.08
C ILE A 188 -26.02 1.67 2.56
N ILE A 189 -26.16 0.41 2.15
CA ILE A 189 -27.42 -0.15 1.64
C ILE A 189 -28.47 -0.13 2.73
N SER A 190 -28.12 -0.53 3.95
CA SER A 190 -29.05 -0.50 5.09
C SER A 190 -29.50 0.90 5.47
N SER A 191 -28.63 1.90 5.34
CA SER A 191 -28.95 3.30 5.65
C SER A 191 -29.80 3.98 4.59
N THR A 192 -29.80 3.46 3.35
CA THR A 192 -30.49 4.09 2.21
C THR A 192 -31.71 3.33 1.71
N ASN A 193 -32.09 2.22 2.34
CA ASN A 193 -33.17 1.31 1.90
C ASN A 193 -32.99 0.79 0.46
N LEU A 194 -31.78 0.75 -0.05
CA LEU A 194 -31.46 0.24 -1.38
C LEU A 194 -31.13 -1.26 -1.31
N SER A 195 -31.75 -2.05 -2.18
CA SER A 195 -31.33 -3.45 -2.42
C SER A 195 -30.29 -3.46 -3.53
N ALA A 196 -29.05 -3.74 -3.22
CA ALA A 196 -28.01 -3.92 -4.22
C ALA A 196 -27.76 -5.41 -4.47
N ASN A 197 -27.99 -5.85 -5.68
CA ASN A 197 -27.55 -7.17 -6.15
C ASN A 197 -26.17 -7.01 -6.79
N TRP A 198 -25.13 -7.45 -6.10
CA TRP A 198 -23.78 -7.50 -6.66
C TRP A 198 -23.72 -8.53 -7.77
N SER A 199 -23.26 -8.10 -8.93
CA SER A 199 -22.93 -8.97 -10.05
C SER A 199 -21.44 -9.27 -10.13
N MET A 200 -21.05 -10.30 -10.88
CA MET A 200 -19.64 -10.55 -11.19
C MET A 200 -18.98 -9.38 -11.95
N ILE A 201 -19.77 -8.59 -12.67
CA ILE A 201 -19.32 -7.39 -13.38
C ILE A 201 -18.92 -6.31 -12.39
N ASP A 202 -19.67 -6.12 -11.31
CA ASP A 202 -19.35 -5.15 -10.26
C ASP A 202 -18.05 -5.54 -9.54
N ALA A 203 -17.86 -6.81 -9.21
CA ALA A 203 -16.63 -7.31 -8.63
C ALA A 203 -15.43 -7.12 -9.58
N ALA A 204 -15.59 -7.41 -10.87
CA ALA A 204 -14.55 -7.18 -11.87
C ALA A 204 -14.22 -5.68 -12.03
N SER A 205 -15.23 -4.81 -11.95
CA SER A 205 -15.03 -3.36 -12.06
C SER A 205 -14.11 -2.81 -10.97
N LEU A 206 -14.14 -3.36 -9.77
CA LEU A 206 -13.22 -2.96 -8.67
C LEU A 206 -11.75 -3.23 -8.99
N VAL A 207 -11.44 -4.34 -9.67
CA VAL A 207 -10.06 -4.64 -10.09
C VAL A 207 -9.58 -3.63 -11.11
N PHE A 208 -10.44 -3.21 -12.03
CA PHE A 208 -10.09 -2.31 -13.13
C PHE A 208 -10.31 -0.84 -12.81
N GLN A 209 -10.90 -0.52 -11.66
CA GLN A 209 -11.14 0.85 -11.23
C GLN A 209 -9.90 1.77 -11.33
N PRO A 210 -8.69 1.33 -10.95
CA PRO A 210 -7.49 2.17 -11.07
C PRO A 210 -7.14 2.57 -12.51
N LEU A 211 -7.60 1.83 -13.52
CA LEU A 211 -7.39 2.18 -14.94
C LEU A 211 -8.34 3.26 -15.42
N PHE A 212 -9.59 3.21 -14.98
CA PHE A 212 -10.65 4.03 -15.55
C PHE A 212 -10.95 5.29 -14.76
N GLY A 213 -10.35 5.42 -13.58
CA GLY A 213 -10.64 6.51 -12.67
C GLY A 213 -12.03 6.40 -12.03
N GLN A 214 -12.37 7.40 -11.24
CA GLN A 214 -13.67 7.46 -10.60
C GLN A 214 -14.76 7.64 -11.65
N ASN A 215 -15.43 6.58 -12.01
CA ASN A 215 -16.68 6.71 -12.71
C ASN A 215 -17.79 6.91 -11.67
N LYS A 216 -17.87 8.12 -11.11
CA LYS A 216 -18.85 8.51 -10.09
C LYS A 216 -20.30 8.18 -10.49
N LYS A 217 -20.58 8.14 -11.79
CA LYS A 217 -21.94 7.89 -12.27
C LYS A 217 -22.35 6.43 -12.23
N SER A 218 -21.46 5.48 -12.47
CA SER A 218 -21.89 4.08 -12.63
C SER A 218 -22.09 3.37 -11.30
N LEU A 219 -21.22 3.55 -10.32
CA LEU A 219 -21.36 2.90 -9.03
C LEU A 219 -22.24 3.69 -8.05
N ASP A 220 -22.19 5.02 -8.05
CA ASP A 220 -23.11 5.84 -7.25
C ASP A 220 -24.56 5.61 -7.65
N TYR A 221 -24.85 5.48 -8.95
CA TYR A 221 -26.21 5.18 -9.40
C TYR A 221 -26.60 3.72 -9.28
N THR A 222 -25.69 2.80 -9.46
CA THR A 222 -25.99 1.37 -9.45
C THR A 222 -26.08 0.80 -8.05
N ILE A 223 -25.24 1.28 -7.12
CA ILE A 223 -25.19 0.76 -5.75
C ILE A 223 -25.96 1.64 -4.77
N LEU A 224 -25.94 2.95 -4.93
CA LEU A 224 -26.40 3.89 -3.92
C LEU A 224 -27.59 4.75 -4.36
N GLY A 225 -27.91 4.81 -5.64
CA GLY A 225 -29.02 5.59 -6.18
C GLY A 225 -28.95 7.10 -5.91
N THR A 226 -27.90 7.60 -5.25
CA THR A 226 -27.74 8.99 -4.85
C THR A 226 -26.54 9.63 -5.50
N PRO A 227 -26.71 10.76 -6.20
CA PRO A 227 -25.59 11.54 -6.74
C PRO A 227 -24.71 12.09 -5.61
N GLY A 228 -23.40 12.00 -5.77
CA GLY A 228 -22.44 12.65 -4.89
C GLY A 228 -21.95 11.82 -3.70
N PHE A 229 -22.30 10.53 -3.62
CA PHE A 229 -21.74 9.64 -2.62
C PHE A 229 -20.30 9.25 -2.99
N ASN A 230 -19.35 9.56 -2.13
CA ASN A 230 -17.96 9.20 -2.30
C ASN A 230 -17.71 7.78 -1.75
N ALA A 231 -17.89 6.78 -2.62
CA ALA A 231 -17.80 5.37 -2.27
C ALA A 231 -16.36 4.83 -2.21
N TRP A 232 -15.37 5.66 -2.52
CA TRP A 232 -13.96 5.27 -2.55
C TRP A 232 -13.05 6.28 -1.88
N ASP A 233 -11.90 5.77 -1.51
CA ASP A 233 -10.75 6.54 -1.11
C ASP A 233 -9.63 6.28 -2.11
N GLU A 234 -8.97 7.31 -2.59
CA GLU A 234 -7.96 7.20 -3.64
C GLU A 234 -6.63 7.75 -3.16
N LEU A 235 -5.56 7.02 -3.42
CA LEU A 235 -4.20 7.49 -3.24
C LEU A 235 -3.43 7.37 -4.56
N LEU A 236 -2.77 8.46 -4.92
CA LEU A 236 -1.96 8.59 -6.12
C LEU A 236 -0.52 8.83 -5.74
N SER A 237 0.43 8.04 -6.25
CA SER A 237 1.85 8.34 -6.09
C SER A 237 2.63 8.21 -7.38
N GLY A 238 3.74 8.95 -7.46
CA GLY A 238 4.70 8.85 -8.54
C GLY A 238 6.12 9.00 -8.02
N PHE A 239 7.08 8.33 -8.65
CA PHE A 239 8.47 8.40 -8.22
C PHE A 239 9.45 8.50 -9.38
N ILE A 240 10.64 9.01 -9.05
CA ILE A 240 11.83 8.94 -9.86
C ILE A 240 12.95 8.37 -9.01
N ASN A 241 13.72 7.43 -9.57
CA ASN A 241 14.92 6.87 -8.98
C ASN A 241 16.06 6.93 -10.00
N ILE A 242 17.21 7.46 -9.58
CA ILE A 242 18.45 7.56 -10.37
C ILE A 242 19.51 6.72 -9.70
N ASN A 243 19.89 5.61 -10.35
CA ASN A 243 20.98 4.76 -9.92
C ASN A 243 22.25 5.11 -10.70
N LEU A 244 23.26 5.60 -10.01
CA LEU A 244 24.58 5.89 -10.52
C LEU A 244 25.47 4.67 -10.31
N ILE A 245 25.57 3.81 -11.33
CA ILE A 245 26.17 2.47 -11.24
C ILE A 245 27.61 2.55 -10.76
N ASN A 246 28.41 3.44 -11.35
CA ASN A 246 29.85 3.57 -11.04
C ASN A 246 30.12 4.07 -9.61
N GLN A 247 29.17 4.82 -9.02
CA GLN A 247 29.25 5.35 -7.67
C GLN A 247 28.58 4.44 -6.64
N ASN A 248 27.85 3.40 -7.10
CA ASN A 248 26.96 2.59 -6.27
C ASN A 248 25.99 3.44 -5.42
N LEU A 249 25.45 4.50 -6.03
CA LEU A 249 24.62 5.50 -5.39
C LEU A 249 23.25 5.54 -6.05
N ASP A 250 22.20 5.37 -5.25
CA ASP A 250 20.82 5.59 -5.63
C ASP A 250 20.30 6.89 -5.01
N LEU A 251 19.67 7.72 -5.83
CA LEU A 251 18.95 8.93 -5.43
C LEU A 251 17.49 8.78 -5.84
N TYR A 252 16.55 9.10 -4.95
CA TYR A 252 15.15 8.93 -5.27
C TYR A 252 14.26 9.96 -4.59
N VAL A 253 13.10 10.16 -5.22
CA VAL A 253 11.98 10.92 -4.69
C VAL A 253 10.67 10.20 -5.05
N GLU A 254 9.75 10.13 -4.10
CA GLU A 254 8.36 9.73 -4.29
C GLU A 254 7.47 10.88 -3.81
N LEU A 255 6.46 11.22 -4.60
CA LEU A 255 5.43 12.18 -4.28
C LEU A 255 4.08 11.47 -4.31
N ALA A 256 3.21 11.75 -3.36
CA ALA A 256 1.88 11.16 -3.33
C ALA A 256 0.84 12.19 -2.88
N SER A 257 -0.37 12.01 -3.38
CA SER A 257 -1.54 12.77 -2.98
C SER A 257 -2.62 11.80 -2.51
N ASP A 258 -3.14 12.08 -1.33
CA ASP A 258 -4.33 11.45 -0.80
C ASP A 258 -5.55 12.22 -1.33
N ASP A 259 -6.53 11.50 -1.85
CA ASP A 259 -7.64 12.01 -2.66
C ASP A 259 -7.24 12.61 -4.04
N SER A 260 -8.08 12.34 -5.03
CA SER A 260 -7.92 12.96 -6.34
C SER A 260 -8.44 14.40 -6.32
N ARG A 261 -7.77 15.26 -7.07
CA ARG A 261 -8.25 16.63 -7.25
C ARG A 261 -9.43 16.67 -8.22
N ALA A 262 -10.47 17.36 -7.83
CA ALA A 262 -11.71 17.42 -8.61
C ALA A 262 -11.52 18.04 -10.00
N ASN A 263 -10.58 18.98 -10.14
CA ASN A 263 -10.24 19.65 -11.40
C ASN A 263 -8.90 20.39 -11.29
N PHE A 264 -8.47 20.99 -12.40
CA PHE A 264 -7.20 21.71 -12.48
C PHE A 264 -7.16 22.97 -11.58
N THR A 265 -8.29 23.62 -11.37
CA THR A 265 -8.39 24.78 -10.46
C THR A 265 -8.15 24.36 -9.01
N ASP A 266 -8.73 23.24 -8.60
CA ASP A 266 -8.53 22.64 -7.28
C ASP A 266 -7.06 22.23 -7.08
N LEU A 267 -6.47 21.59 -8.08
CA LEU A 267 -5.04 21.25 -8.06
C LEU A 267 -4.15 22.49 -7.91
N ARG A 268 -4.44 23.58 -8.62
CA ARG A 268 -3.65 24.84 -8.50
C ARG A 268 -3.83 25.54 -7.16
N ALA A 269 -5.01 25.40 -6.57
CA ALA A 269 -5.33 26.07 -5.32
C ALA A 269 -4.76 25.35 -4.09
N HIS A 270 -4.69 24.02 -4.14
CA HIS A 270 -4.41 23.16 -2.99
C HIS A 270 -3.46 22.01 -3.35
N TRP A 271 -2.46 22.26 -4.19
CA TRP A 271 -1.52 21.22 -4.66
C TRP A 271 -0.76 20.54 -3.51
N ASP A 272 -0.53 21.27 -2.42
CA ASP A 272 0.23 20.83 -1.25
C ASP A 272 -0.64 20.26 -0.12
N HIS A 273 -1.96 20.40 -0.20
CA HIS A 273 -2.86 20.08 0.92
C HIS A 273 -2.75 18.63 1.39
N THR A 274 -2.69 17.67 0.48
CA THR A 274 -2.54 16.26 0.80
C THR A 274 -1.28 15.66 0.17
N LEU A 275 -0.22 16.46 0.06
CA LEU A 275 1.03 16.03 -0.52
C LEU A 275 1.90 15.33 0.53
N ALA A 276 2.10 14.03 0.34
CA ALA A 276 3.15 13.29 1.04
C ALA A 276 4.38 13.13 0.15
N PHE A 277 5.54 12.98 0.74
CA PHE A 277 6.75 12.71 -0.03
C PHE A 277 7.79 11.89 0.75
N VAL A 278 8.55 11.11 -0.01
CA VAL A 278 9.75 10.43 0.43
C VAL A 278 10.90 10.92 -0.43
N ILE A 279 12.00 11.35 0.17
CA ILE A 279 13.23 11.68 -0.52
C ILE A 279 14.38 10.96 0.15
N GLY A 280 15.30 10.40 -0.62
CA GLY A 280 16.41 9.68 -0.02
C GLY A 280 17.56 9.40 -0.94
N ALA A 281 18.64 8.92 -0.31
CA ALA A 281 19.84 8.45 -0.95
C ALA A 281 20.34 7.19 -0.24
N LYS A 282 20.84 6.23 -1.01
CA LYS A 282 21.49 5.02 -0.48
C LYS A 282 22.76 4.71 -1.27
N LYS A 283 23.81 4.34 -0.57
CA LYS A 283 25.12 4.04 -1.14
C LYS A 283 25.63 2.72 -0.62
N PHE A 284 26.10 1.88 -1.53
CA PHE A 284 26.83 0.67 -1.21
C PHE A 284 28.32 0.91 -1.43
N SER A 285 29.12 0.51 -0.46
CA SER A 285 30.59 0.63 -0.51
C SER A 285 31.23 -0.67 -0.06
N LYS A 286 32.37 -1.01 -0.65
CA LYS A 286 33.22 -2.11 -0.17
C LYS A 286 34.44 -1.53 0.53
N TYR A 287 34.67 -1.97 1.75
CA TYR A 287 35.89 -1.67 2.48
C TYR A 287 36.54 -2.96 2.95
N LYS A 288 37.65 -3.31 2.33
CA LYS A 288 38.33 -4.60 2.54
C LYS A 288 37.35 -5.77 2.30
N ARG A 289 37.08 -6.61 3.31
CA ARG A 289 36.13 -7.75 3.30
C ARG A 289 34.69 -7.36 3.68
N TYR A 290 34.47 -6.10 4.06
CA TYR A 290 33.16 -5.65 4.52
C TYR A 290 32.38 -4.96 3.39
N SER A 291 31.08 -5.23 3.33
CA SER A 291 30.13 -4.47 2.52
C SER A 291 29.43 -3.48 3.46
N LEU A 292 29.50 -2.19 3.13
CA LEU A 292 28.92 -1.12 3.90
C LEU A 292 27.73 -0.54 3.16
N PHE A 293 26.63 -0.31 3.88
CA PHE A 293 25.45 0.38 3.41
C PHE A 293 25.28 1.69 4.16
N TYR A 294 25.12 2.77 3.43
CA TYR A 294 24.78 4.09 3.96
C TYR A 294 23.46 4.52 3.33
N GLY A 295 22.49 4.90 4.15
CA GLY A 295 21.20 5.39 3.69
C GLY A 295 20.75 6.57 4.53
N ILE A 296 20.14 7.54 3.86
CA ILE A 296 19.38 8.62 4.47
C ILE A 296 18.04 8.69 3.73
N GLU A 297 16.96 8.77 4.50
CA GLU A 297 15.61 8.90 3.96
C GLU A 297 14.82 9.86 4.83
N TYR A 298 14.08 10.75 4.19
CA TYR A 298 13.17 11.66 4.83
C TYR A 298 11.76 11.42 4.28
N LEU A 299 10.82 11.12 5.17
CA LEU A 299 9.41 10.94 4.88
C LEU A 299 8.61 12.05 5.51
N SER A 300 7.66 12.61 4.77
CA SER A 300 6.64 13.50 5.30
C SER A 300 5.27 13.10 4.77
N THR A 301 4.35 12.89 5.69
CA THR A 301 2.90 12.71 5.41
C THR A 301 2.10 13.82 6.10
N LYS A 302 2.75 14.94 6.42
CA LYS A 302 2.13 16.07 7.09
C LYS A 302 1.26 16.83 6.10
N ILE A 303 0.00 16.99 6.45
CA ILE A 303 -0.95 17.79 5.67
C ILE A 303 -0.71 19.27 5.87
N SER A 304 -0.81 20.02 4.79
CA SER A 304 -0.76 21.48 4.83
C SER A 304 -2.08 22.01 5.40
N ASN A 305 -1.96 22.82 6.46
CA ASN A 305 -3.10 23.57 7.04
C ASN A 305 -3.29 24.92 6.35
N SER A 306 -2.80 25.12 5.14
CA SER A 306 -2.95 26.37 4.43
C SER A 306 -4.41 26.60 4.05
N PHE A 307 -5.05 27.55 4.74
CA PHE A 307 -6.36 28.06 4.36
C PHE A 307 -6.22 29.00 3.18
N ASN A 308 -6.88 28.70 2.08
CA ASN A 308 -6.94 29.59 0.94
C ASN A 308 -8.36 30.20 0.81
N PRO A 309 -8.58 31.42 1.33
CA PRO A 309 -9.91 32.04 1.35
C PRO A 309 -10.48 32.31 -0.05
N LYS A 310 -9.61 32.40 -1.06
CA LYS A 310 -10.04 32.62 -2.46
C LYS A 310 -10.82 31.44 -3.03
N PHE A 311 -10.59 30.24 -2.53
CA PHE A 311 -11.22 29.02 -3.02
C PHE A 311 -12.14 28.36 -2.01
N PHE A 312 -12.38 29.00 -0.86
CA PHE A 312 -13.23 28.48 0.23
C PHE A 312 -12.91 27.04 0.65
N ARG A 313 -11.67 26.60 0.46
CA ARG A 313 -11.19 25.30 0.89
C ARG A 313 -10.05 25.44 1.88
N GLY A 314 -10.09 24.63 2.87
CA GLY A 314 -9.12 24.52 3.95
C GLY A 314 -9.87 24.50 5.26
N ASP A 315 -10.10 23.31 5.79
CA ASP A 315 -10.50 23.17 7.18
C ASP A 315 -9.22 23.16 8.01
N PRO A 316 -8.98 24.16 8.86
CA PRO A 316 -7.81 24.18 9.73
C PRO A 316 -7.77 23.01 10.73
N ASN A 317 -8.90 22.31 10.90
CA ASN A 317 -9.00 21.13 11.75
C ASN A 317 -8.93 19.83 10.96
N SER A 318 -8.69 19.90 9.65
CA SER A 318 -8.85 18.72 8.82
C SER A 318 -7.60 17.85 8.77
N ILE A 319 -7.91 16.70 8.98
CA ILE A 319 -7.67 15.52 8.17
C ILE A 319 -6.19 15.18 8.04
N ASN A 320 -5.90 14.14 8.62
CA ASN A 320 -4.61 13.46 8.55
C ASN A 320 -4.49 12.67 7.24
N TYR A 321 -3.29 12.41 6.75
CA TYR A 321 -3.03 11.49 5.65
C TYR A 321 -3.56 10.08 5.99
N TYR A 322 -4.22 9.38 5.06
CA TYR A 322 -4.88 8.08 5.28
C TYR A 322 -6.09 8.13 6.24
N THR A 323 -7.00 9.07 6.11
CA THR A 323 -7.94 9.38 7.19
C THR A 323 -9.35 8.84 7.09
N ARG A 324 -9.71 8.14 6.06
CA ARG A 324 -11.06 7.62 5.94
C ARG A 324 -11.35 6.50 6.93
N GLY A 325 -12.03 6.81 8.02
CA GLY A 325 -12.41 5.85 9.05
C GLY A 325 -13.26 4.68 8.55
N ARG A 326 -14.05 4.91 7.50
CA ARG A 326 -14.82 3.86 6.81
C ARG A 326 -13.94 2.72 6.30
N TYR A 327 -12.70 3.00 5.88
CA TYR A 327 -11.76 2.04 5.31
C TYR A 327 -10.62 1.70 6.26
N ASP A 328 -10.85 1.80 7.58
CA ASP A 328 -9.84 1.56 8.61
C ASP A 328 -8.56 2.40 8.40
N TYR A 329 -8.70 3.63 7.90
CA TYR A 329 -7.58 4.53 7.73
C TYR A 329 -6.44 3.95 6.89
N PHE A 330 -6.76 3.24 5.82
CA PHE A 330 -5.78 2.58 4.95
C PHE A 330 -4.91 1.57 5.71
N SER A 331 -5.54 0.76 6.53
CA SER A 331 -4.85 -0.21 7.39
C SER A 331 -5.38 -1.64 7.24
N TYR A 332 -4.55 -2.59 7.62
CA TYR A 332 -4.86 -4.00 7.71
C TYR A 332 -4.28 -4.60 8.98
N GLU A 333 -5.07 -5.36 9.73
CA GLU A 333 -4.73 -5.86 11.06
C GLU A 333 -4.16 -4.76 11.98
N GLY A 334 -4.76 -3.55 11.95
CA GLY A 334 -4.36 -2.41 12.77
C GLY A 334 -3.02 -1.76 12.37
N ARG A 335 -2.50 -2.07 11.19
CA ARG A 335 -1.24 -1.50 10.67
C ARG A 335 -1.46 -0.87 9.31
N ARG A 336 -0.86 0.28 9.07
CA ARG A 336 -0.96 0.96 7.79
C ARG A 336 -0.38 0.13 6.65
N MET A 337 -1.07 0.11 5.52
CA MET A 337 -0.61 -0.58 4.31
C MET A 337 0.47 0.22 3.58
N GLY A 338 0.45 1.55 3.71
CA GLY A 338 1.46 2.45 3.17
C GLY A 338 2.60 2.75 4.15
N ALA A 339 3.05 4.01 4.19
CA ALA A 339 4.14 4.43 5.05
C ALA A 339 3.84 4.22 6.55
N HIS A 340 4.85 3.83 7.30
CA HIS A 340 4.74 3.56 8.74
C HIS A 340 4.40 4.80 9.56
N SER A 341 4.91 5.98 9.17
CA SER A 341 4.51 7.24 9.76
C SER A 341 3.27 7.75 9.04
N GLY A 342 2.18 7.77 9.73
CA GLY A 342 1.05 8.52 9.31
C GLY A 342 0.98 9.80 10.09
N SER A 343 0.03 10.65 9.75
CA SER A 343 -0.21 11.88 10.45
C SER A 343 -0.21 11.71 11.96
N SER A 344 0.59 12.44 12.60
CA SER A 344 0.47 12.79 14.01
C SER A 344 -0.51 13.93 14.17
#